data_9ac56bf2fcc4cefb8819235ec7736a8e
#
_entry.id   9ac56bf2fcc4cefb8819235ec7736a8e
#
_cell.length_a   1.000
_cell.length_b   1.000
_cell.length_c   1.000
_cell.angle_alpha   90.00
_cell.angle_beta   90.00
_cell.angle_gamma   90.00
#
_symmetry.space_group_name_H-M   'P 1'
#
loop_
_entity.id
_entity.type
_entity.pdbx_description
1 polymer ?
#
loop_
_entity_poly.entity_id
_entity_poly.type
_entity_poly.pdbx_seq_one_letter_code
_entity_poly.pdbx_strand_id
1 'polypeptide(L)'
;MEKRRVMKLKSAFGALLAGALLSGAAQAVDITGAGATFPYPIYAKWADAYKKATGAGLNYQSIGSGGGIKQITAKTVDFGASDAPMKGEDLEKNGLIQFPAIMGGVVPVYNLKGVKSGELKLTGTLIADIYLGKVKMWNDPAIAKLNPGIGLPNQAISAVNRSDGSGTTFLFTNYLSKVSAEWKSTIGEGTAVKWSTGVGGKGNEGVANYVARIDGSIGYVEYAYAKQNKLSYAQMMNKDGQLVVPSDDNFKAAAAGADWNSVPGMGVVLTDQPGKASWPITGASFILIHKRQEKPENGKEVLRFFDWSFKNGAKMADDLDYVPMPDPVVKLIQSVWKSQIKDASGKSIY
;
A
#
# COMPACT_ATOMS: atom_id res chain seq x y z
N MET A 1 -33.99 10.13 -96.41
CA MET A 1 -34.89 10.40 -95.28
C MET A 1 -34.73 9.29 -94.26
N GLU A 2 -33.88 9.55 -93.31
CA GLU A 2 -33.42 8.45 -92.37
C GLU A 2 -33.96 8.74 -90.97
N LYS A 3 -34.67 7.76 -90.41
CA LYS A 3 -35.21 7.82 -89.06
C LYS A 3 -34.16 7.32 -88.06
N ARG A 4 -33.59 8.24 -87.29
CA ARG A 4 -32.74 7.86 -86.16
C ARG A 4 -33.54 7.37 -84.97
N ARG A 5 -33.34 6.08 -84.59
CA ARG A 5 -33.82 5.47 -83.37
C ARG A 5 -32.97 5.93 -82.21
N VAL A 6 -33.60 6.58 -81.23
CA VAL A 6 -32.96 6.90 -79.95
C VAL A 6 -33.23 5.74 -78.98
N MET A 7 -32.16 5.06 -78.62
CA MET A 7 -32.15 3.97 -77.66
C MET A 7 -32.03 4.57 -76.21
N LYS A 8 -33.04 4.38 -75.40
CA LYS A 8 -33.05 4.79 -73.99
C LYS A 8 -32.27 3.78 -73.17
N LEU A 9 -31.08 4.16 -72.70
CA LEU A 9 -30.31 3.43 -71.71
C LEU A 9 -30.91 3.73 -70.31
N LYS A 10 -31.46 2.70 -69.64
CA LYS A 10 -31.86 2.77 -68.21
C LYS A 10 -30.65 2.46 -67.39
N SER A 11 -30.07 3.49 -66.78
CA SER A 11 -29.03 3.36 -65.76
C SER A 11 -29.68 2.95 -64.44
N ALA A 12 -29.48 1.71 -64.00
CA ALA A 12 -29.79 1.29 -62.61
C ALA A 12 -28.67 1.75 -61.69
N PHE A 13 -28.94 2.76 -60.88
CA PHE A 13 -28.05 3.15 -59.79
C PHE A 13 -28.33 2.23 -58.60
N GLY A 14 -27.50 1.21 -58.40
CA GLY A 14 -27.46 0.42 -57.18
C GLY A 14 -26.74 1.21 -56.10
N ALA A 15 -27.51 1.72 -55.12
CA ALA A 15 -26.95 2.29 -53.90
C ALA A 15 -26.42 1.18 -53.00
N LEU A 16 -25.09 0.92 -52.96
CA LEU A 16 -24.44 0.17 -51.91
C LEU A 16 -24.40 1.05 -50.64
N LEU A 17 -25.31 0.80 -49.69
CA LEU A 17 -25.17 1.25 -48.31
C LEU A 17 -24.01 0.44 -47.66
N ALA A 18 -22.81 0.96 -47.68
CA ALA A 18 -21.74 0.50 -46.82
C ALA A 18 -22.08 0.97 -45.39
N GLY A 19 -22.67 0.06 -44.61
CA GLY A 19 -22.85 0.25 -43.16
C GLY A 19 -21.46 0.23 -42.50
N ALA A 20 -20.86 1.39 -42.30
CA ALA A 20 -19.71 1.54 -41.42
C ALA A 20 -20.18 1.23 -39.99
N LEU A 21 -19.98 0.02 -39.53
CA LEU A 21 -19.97 -0.31 -38.11
C LEU A 21 -18.84 0.50 -37.46
N LEU A 22 -19.17 1.73 -37.01
CA LEU A 22 -18.36 2.45 -36.05
C LEU A 22 -18.40 1.62 -34.76
N SER A 23 -17.51 0.65 -34.67
CA SER A 23 -17.10 0.10 -33.39
C SER A 23 -16.50 1.26 -32.61
N GLY A 24 -17.32 1.95 -31.85
CA GLY A 24 -16.83 2.93 -30.89
C GLY A 24 -15.85 2.19 -29.98
N ALA A 25 -14.56 2.35 -30.23
CA ALA A 25 -13.56 1.97 -29.27
C ALA A 25 -13.91 2.71 -27.98
N ALA A 26 -14.40 2.00 -26.99
CA ALA A 26 -14.62 2.56 -25.66
C ALA A 26 -13.29 3.18 -25.26
N GLN A 27 -13.23 4.51 -25.23
CA GLN A 27 -12.02 5.23 -24.88
C GLN A 27 -11.66 4.83 -23.45
N ALA A 28 -10.49 4.28 -23.24
CA ALA A 28 -10.02 3.91 -21.93
C ALA A 28 -10.02 5.16 -21.02
N VAL A 29 -10.67 5.05 -19.86
CA VAL A 29 -10.79 6.15 -18.91
C VAL A 29 -9.58 6.12 -18.00
N ASP A 30 -8.82 7.22 -17.98
CA ASP A 30 -7.75 7.38 -16.99
C ASP A 30 -8.36 7.63 -15.61
N ILE A 31 -7.84 6.96 -14.59
CA ILE A 31 -8.30 7.05 -13.22
C ILE A 31 -7.28 7.76 -12.34
N THR A 32 -7.77 8.38 -11.26
CA THR A 32 -6.96 9.11 -10.28
C THR A 32 -7.05 8.42 -8.92
N GLY A 33 -5.89 8.29 -8.28
CA GLY A 33 -5.79 7.78 -6.91
C GLY A 33 -4.82 8.60 -6.08
N ALA A 34 -4.97 8.58 -4.76
CA ALA A 34 -4.03 9.25 -3.88
C ALA A 34 -3.95 8.53 -2.53
N GLY A 35 -2.80 8.60 -1.88
CA GLY A 35 -2.69 8.14 -0.51
C GLY A 35 -1.36 7.48 -0.15
N ALA A 36 -1.47 6.33 0.48
CA ALA A 36 -0.36 5.62 1.08
C ALA A 36 0.87 5.51 0.16
N THR A 37 2.04 5.78 0.73
CA THR A 37 3.33 5.58 0.05
C THR A 37 3.79 4.13 0.13
N PHE A 38 3.30 3.38 1.12
CA PHE A 38 3.60 1.96 1.32
C PHE A 38 3.39 1.12 0.04
N PRO A 39 2.23 1.15 -0.66
CA PRO A 39 2.01 0.34 -1.85
C PRO A 39 2.51 1.00 -3.16
N TYR A 40 3.06 2.21 -3.12
CA TYR A 40 3.37 2.96 -4.34
C TYR A 40 4.29 2.20 -5.32
N PRO A 41 5.37 1.51 -4.89
CA PRO A 41 6.21 0.75 -5.81
C PRO A 41 5.44 -0.28 -6.64
N ILE A 42 4.53 -1.02 -6.01
CA ILE A 42 3.74 -2.02 -6.72
C ILE A 42 2.60 -1.38 -7.53
N TYR A 43 1.95 -0.31 -7.02
CA TYR A 43 0.91 0.38 -7.79
C TYR A 43 1.46 1.00 -9.07
N ALA A 44 2.67 1.57 -9.04
CA ALA A 44 3.33 2.10 -10.22
C ALA A 44 3.62 0.98 -11.26
N LYS A 45 4.07 -0.19 -10.79
CA LYS A 45 4.34 -1.35 -11.65
C LYS A 45 3.07 -1.92 -12.27
N TRP A 46 2.00 -2.05 -11.47
CA TRP A 46 0.68 -2.46 -11.95
C TRP A 46 0.09 -1.45 -12.95
N ALA A 47 0.19 -0.15 -12.67
CA ALA A 47 -0.31 0.91 -13.55
C ALA A 47 0.35 0.89 -14.93
N ASP A 48 1.69 0.73 -14.98
CA ASP A 48 2.42 0.62 -16.25
C ASP A 48 1.99 -0.63 -17.04
N ALA A 49 1.89 -1.78 -16.38
CA ALA A 49 1.46 -3.02 -17.02
C ALA A 49 -0.01 -2.98 -17.47
N TYR A 50 -0.88 -2.40 -16.65
CA TYR A 50 -2.31 -2.22 -16.96
C TYR A 50 -2.51 -1.31 -18.18
N LYS A 51 -1.79 -0.17 -18.22
CA LYS A 51 -1.84 0.75 -19.36
C LYS A 51 -1.40 0.08 -20.66
N LYS A 52 -0.34 -0.75 -20.62
CA LYS A 52 0.10 -1.53 -21.79
C LYS A 52 -0.95 -2.55 -22.25
N ALA A 53 -1.68 -3.15 -21.30
CA ALA A 53 -2.68 -4.17 -21.61
C ALA A 53 -4.03 -3.61 -22.06
N THR A 54 -4.44 -2.43 -21.56
CA THR A 54 -5.82 -1.92 -21.72
C THR A 54 -5.89 -0.54 -22.35
N GLY A 55 -4.82 0.23 -22.35
CA GLY A 55 -4.78 1.63 -22.74
C GLY A 55 -5.17 2.62 -21.63
N ALA A 56 -5.83 2.15 -20.53
CA ALA A 56 -6.24 2.98 -19.41
C ALA A 56 -5.06 3.31 -18.48
N GLY A 57 -4.91 4.56 -18.10
CA GLY A 57 -3.87 5.05 -17.21
C GLY A 57 -4.34 5.22 -15.76
N LEU A 58 -3.40 5.09 -14.84
CA LEU A 58 -3.57 5.48 -13.44
C LEU A 58 -2.62 6.62 -13.09
N ASN A 59 -3.18 7.75 -12.63
CA ASN A 59 -2.42 8.81 -11.98
C ASN A 59 -2.55 8.66 -10.47
N TYR A 60 -1.54 8.07 -9.83
CA TYR A 60 -1.51 7.88 -8.38
C TYR A 60 -0.58 8.86 -7.70
N GLN A 61 -1.09 9.59 -6.71
CA GLN A 61 -0.34 10.55 -5.90
C GLN A 61 0.10 9.90 -4.58
N SER A 62 1.39 9.59 -4.45
CA SER A 62 2.01 9.06 -3.23
C SER A 62 2.21 10.18 -2.20
N ILE A 63 1.20 10.44 -1.36
CA ILE A 63 1.13 11.59 -0.44
C ILE A 63 0.88 11.21 1.03
N GLY A 64 0.90 9.93 1.32
CA GLY A 64 0.59 9.35 2.63
C GLY A 64 -0.90 9.07 2.85
N SER A 65 -1.18 8.11 3.73
CA SER A 65 -2.55 7.62 4.02
C SER A 65 -3.49 8.74 4.43
N GLY A 66 -3.04 9.66 5.29
CA GLY A 66 -3.85 10.80 5.71
C GLY A 66 -4.23 11.73 4.56
N GLY A 67 -3.34 11.91 3.57
CA GLY A 67 -3.61 12.65 2.34
C GLY A 67 -4.66 11.94 1.48
N GLY A 68 -4.53 10.62 1.32
CA GLY A 68 -5.48 9.78 0.57
C GLY A 68 -6.88 9.81 1.15
N ILE A 69 -7.00 9.63 2.47
CA ILE A 69 -8.29 9.73 3.18
C ILE A 69 -8.93 11.10 2.96
N LYS A 70 -8.16 12.18 3.08
CA LYS A 70 -8.68 13.54 2.85
C LYS A 70 -9.17 13.73 1.41
N GLN A 71 -8.41 13.27 0.42
CA GLN A 71 -8.78 13.45 -0.99
C GLN A 71 -10.00 12.63 -1.39
N ILE A 72 -10.11 11.37 -0.95
CA ILE A 72 -11.29 10.56 -1.28
C ILE A 72 -12.54 11.10 -0.56
N THR A 73 -12.43 11.53 0.69
CA THR A 73 -13.53 12.15 1.42
C THR A 73 -14.00 13.44 0.75
N ALA A 74 -13.07 14.23 0.20
CA ALA A 74 -13.36 15.46 -0.56
C ALA A 74 -13.76 15.19 -2.02
N LYS A 75 -13.80 13.93 -2.47
CA LYS A 75 -14.15 13.49 -3.84
C LYS A 75 -13.25 14.10 -4.93
N THR A 76 -12.00 14.37 -4.62
CA THR A 76 -11.03 14.93 -5.58
C THR A 76 -10.26 13.87 -6.35
N VAL A 77 -10.40 12.60 -5.97
CA VAL A 77 -9.82 11.42 -6.62
C VAL A 77 -10.88 10.32 -6.75
N ASP A 78 -10.67 9.38 -7.66
CA ASP A 78 -11.57 8.25 -7.88
C ASP A 78 -11.43 7.19 -6.78
N PHE A 79 -10.21 7.05 -6.18
CA PHE A 79 -9.98 6.21 -5.00
C PHE A 79 -8.92 6.79 -4.07
N GLY A 80 -9.02 6.45 -2.79
CA GLY A 80 -7.99 6.71 -1.79
C GLY A 80 -7.24 5.42 -1.44
N ALA A 81 -6.02 5.54 -0.90
CA ALA A 81 -5.28 4.41 -0.34
C ALA A 81 -4.74 4.72 1.05
N SER A 82 -4.85 3.75 1.96
CA SER A 82 -4.41 3.87 3.35
C SER A 82 -3.95 2.53 3.91
N ASP A 83 -2.81 2.51 4.65
CA ASP A 83 -2.36 1.33 5.39
C ASP A 83 -2.88 1.33 6.84
N ALA A 84 -3.54 2.42 7.25
CA ALA A 84 -4.35 2.47 8.45
C ALA A 84 -5.80 2.22 8.04
N PRO A 85 -6.42 1.08 8.40
CA PRO A 85 -7.80 0.83 8.04
C PRO A 85 -8.71 1.87 8.69
N MET A 86 -9.65 2.39 7.91
CA MET A 86 -10.69 3.30 8.39
C MET A 86 -11.72 2.51 9.20
N LYS A 87 -12.17 3.07 10.31
CA LYS A 87 -13.20 2.44 11.15
C LYS A 87 -14.53 2.34 10.40
N GLY A 88 -15.33 1.31 10.72
CA GLY A 88 -16.61 1.09 10.07
C GLY A 88 -17.57 2.29 10.18
N GLU A 89 -17.62 2.96 11.33
CA GLU A 89 -18.41 4.18 11.54
C GLU A 89 -17.99 5.34 10.63
N ASP A 90 -16.67 5.50 10.40
CA ASP A 90 -16.14 6.53 9.51
C ASP A 90 -16.37 6.18 8.03
N LEU A 91 -16.31 4.90 7.66
CA LEU A 91 -16.66 4.43 6.33
C LEU A 91 -18.13 4.75 6.01
N GLU A 92 -19.04 4.41 6.92
CA GLU A 92 -20.49 4.69 6.76
C GLU A 92 -20.77 6.19 6.69
N LYS A 93 -20.21 6.98 7.60
CA LYS A 93 -20.37 8.43 7.64
C LYS A 93 -19.95 9.11 6.34
N ASN A 94 -18.89 8.61 5.68
CA ASN A 94 -18.36 9.17 4.45
C ASN A 94 -18.91 8.48 3.18
N GLY A 95 -19.79 7.49 3.32
CA GLY A 95 -20.34 6.72 2.20
C GLY A 95 -19.26 5.94 1.44
N LEU A 96 -18.25 5.45 2.15
CA LEU A 96 -17.13 4.72 1.60
C LEU A 96 -17.24 3.22 1.87
N ILE A 97 -16.66 2.43 1.01
CA ILE A 97 -16.21 1.07 1.33
C ILE A 97 -14.68 1.05 1.33
N GLN A 98 -14.16 0.02 1.97
CA GLN A 98 -12.74 -0.27 2.04
C GLN A 98 -12.51 -1.74 1.70
N PHE A 99 -11.39 -2.03 1.02
CA PHE A 99 -10.93 -3.39 0.79
C PHE A 99 -9.39 -3.45 0.73
N PRO A 100 -8.75 -4.54 1.18
CA PRO A 100 -7.31 -4.70 1.08
C PRO A 100 -6.88 -4.96 -0.37
N ALA A 101 -5.76 -4.39 -0.80
CA ALA A 101 -5.24 -4.54 -2.14
C ALA A 101 -3.92 -5.31 -2.21
N ILE A 102 -3.06 -5.14 -1.20
CA ILE A 102 -1.73 -5.73 -1.13
C ILE A 102 -1.26 -5.78 0.32
N MET A 103 -0.39 -6.72 0.68
CA MET A 103 0.26 -6.77 1.99
C MET A 103 1.77 -6.63 1.84
N GLY A 104 2.46 -6.26 2.92
CA GLY A 104 3.90 -6.11 2.98
C GLY A 104 4.39 -5.90 4.40
N GLY A 105 5.69 -5.66 4.56
CA GLY A 105 6.32 -5.46 5.86
C GLY A 105 6.90 -4.07 6.05
N VAL A 106 6.70 -3.49 7.23
CA VAL A 106 7.46 -2.34 7.69
C VAL A 106 8.74 -2.84 8.35
N VAL A 107 9.88 -2.32 7.91
CA VAL A 107 11.18 -2.78 8.38
C VAL A 107 11.98 -1.65 9.02
N PRO A 108 12.61 -1.89 10.17
CA PRO A 108 13.62 -0.98 10.71
C PRO A 108 14.83 -0.96 9.78
N VAL A 109 15.21 0.23 9.32
CA VAL A 109 16.37 0.47 8.46
C VAL A 109 17.38 1.34 9.18
N TYR A 110 18.68 1.14 8.93
CA TYR A 110 19.73 1.85 9.62
C TYR A 110 20.92 2.18 8.72
N ASN A 111 21.71 3.14 9.17
CA ASN A 111 22.96 3.55 8.53
C ASN A 111 24.09 3.49 9.56
N LEU A 112 24.74 2.34 9.66
CA LEU A 112 25.87 2.08 10.58
C LEU A 112 27.06 1.55 9.82
N LYS A 113 28.19 2.23 9.92
CA LYS A 113 29.45 1.75 9.33
C LYS A 113 29.88 0.46 10.02
N GLY A 114 30.24 -0.54 9.23
CA GLY A 114 30.74 -1.83 9.73
C GLY A 114 29.66 -2.83 10.14
N VAL A 115 28.37 -2.47 10.11
CA VAL A 115 27.25 -3.38 10.37
C VAL A 115 26.48 -3.62 9.08
N LYS A 116 26.50 -4.87 8.58
CA LYS A 116 25.86 -5.22 7.31
C LYS A 116 24.35 -5.36 7.47
N SER A 117 23.65 -5.27 6.35
CA SER A 117 22.22 -5.52 6.29
C SER A 117 21.89 -6.92 6.82
N GLY A 118 20.85 -7.02 7.67
CA GLY A 118 20.43 -8.27 8.29
C GLY A 118 21.29 -8.75 9.47
N GLU A 119 22.36 -8.04 9.86
CA GLU A 119 23.17 -8.43 11.04
C GLU A 119 22.60 -7.88 12.35
N LEU A 120 22.10 -6.63 12.35
CA LEU A 120 21.57 -6.00 13.55
C LEU A 120 20.26 -6.67 13.99
N LYS A 121 20.21 -7.05 15.26
CA LYS A 121 19.04 -7.67 15.88
C LYS A 121 18.36 -6.67 16.81
N LEU A 122 17.05 -6.52 16.70
CA LEU A 122 16.27 -5.61 17.52
C LEU A 122 15.02 -6.32 18.09
N THR A 123 14.58 -5.87 19.27
CA THR A 123 13.26 -6.21 19.81
C THR A 123 12.34 -5.01 19.68
N GLY A 124 11.03 -5.24 19.70
CA GLY A 124 10.06 -4.16 19.65
C GLY A 124 10.17 -3.19 20.83
N THR A 125 10.45 -3.71 22.04
CA THR A 125 10.67 -2.88 23.23
C THR A 125 11.93 -2.00 23.09
N LEU A 126 13.01 -2.54 22.53
CA LEU A 126 14.22 -1.77 22.29
C LEU A 126 14.00 -0.65 21.26
N ILE A 127 13.25 -0.94 20.19
CA ILE A 127 12.85 0.10 19.21
C ILE A 127 12.01 1.17 19.89
N ALA A 128 11.04 0.79 20.74
CA ALA A 128 10.25 1.75 21.50
C ALA A 128 11.14 2.65 22.37
N ASP A 129 12.13 2.08 23.09
CA ASP A 129 13.05 2.84 23.94
C ASP A 129 13.94 3.81 23.13
N ILE A 130 14.35 3.42 21.92
CA ILE A 130 15.06 4.32 21.00
C ILE A 130 14.18 5.53 20.62
N TYR A 131 12.94 5.27 20.16
CA TYR A 131 12.05 6.33 19.73
C TYR A 131 11.44 7.15 20.89
N LEU A 132 11.43 6.63 22.12
CA LEU A 132 11.17 7.39 23.35
C LEU A 132 12.38 8.26 23.76
N GLY A 133 13.54 8.08 23.14
CA GLY A 133 14.77 8.83 23.49
C GLY A 133 15.46 8.33 24.78
N LYS A 134 15.16 7.11 25.21
CA LYS A 134 15.79 6.46 26.37
C LYS A 134 17.13 5.80 25.99
N VAL A 135 17.16 5.06 24.90
CA VAL A 135 18.37 4.51 24.29
C VAL A 135 18.88 5.49 23.22
N LYS A 136 20.02 6.11 23.48
CA LYS A 136 20.55 7.23 22.66
C LYS A 136 21.82 6.91 21.90
N MET A 137 22.49 5.82 22.24
CA MET A 137 23.79 5.45 21.67
C MET A 137 23.71 4.04 21.08
N TRP A 138 24.41 3.80 19.97
CA TRP A 138 24.43 2.49 19.34
C TRP A 138 25.15 1.43 20.18
N ASN A 139 26.14 1.80 20.96
CA ASN A 139 26.83 0.90 21.89
C ASN A 139 26.16 0.78 23.27
N ASP A 140 24.91 1.20 23.38
CA ASP A 140 24.11 1.00 24.61
C ASP A 140 24.10 -0.48 25.00
N PRO A 141 24.27 -0.82 26.30
CA PRO A 141 24.26 -2.20 26.78
C PRO A 141 23.03 -3.00 26.36
N ALA A 142 21.87 -2.38 26.23
CA ALA A 142 20.63 -3.03 25.79
C ALA A 142 20.75 -3.51 24.32
N ILE A 143 21.38 -2.72 23.45
CA ILE A 143 21.63 -3.12 22.06
C ILE A 143 22.76 -4.15 22.01
N ALA A 144 23.88 -3.91 22.72
CA ALA A 144 25.05 -4.78 22.71
C ALA A 144 24.75 -6.21 23.20
N LYS A 145 23.94 -6.35 24.24
CA LYS A 145 23.50 -7.65 24.78
C LYS A 145 22.76 -8.50 23.74
N LEU A 146 21.98 -7.88 22.88
CA LEU A 146 21.24 -8.59 21.83
C LEU A 146 22.12 -8.90 20.61
N ASN A 147 23.23 -8.20 20.48
CA ASN A 147 24.13 -8.23 19.32
C ASN A 147 25.56 -8.63 19.68
N PRO A 148 25.81 -9.78 20.35
CA PRO A 148 27.14 -10.21 20.70
C PRO A 148 28.00 -10.40 19.43
N GLY A 149 29.22 -9.89 19.46
CA GLY A 149 30.16 -10.00 18.34
C GLY A 149 30.03 -8.93 17.27
N ILE A 150 29.03 -8.06 17.34
CA ILE A 150 28.90 -6.88 16.45
C ILE A 150 29.67 -5.71 17.10
N GLY A 151 30.60 -5.11 16.36
CA GLY A 151 31.32 -3.89 16.77
C GLY A 151 30.40 -2.66 16.68
N LEU A 152 29.53 -2.48 17.67
CA LEU A 152 28.64 -1.32 17.70
C LEU A 152 29.43 -0.04 17.99
N PRO A 153 29.26 1.03 17.17
CA PRO A 153 30.04 2.25 17.35
C PRO A 153 29.58 3.05 18.58
N ASN A 154 30.51 3.76 19.22
CA ASN A 154 30.19 4.80 20.21
C ASN A 154 29.65 6.04 19.47
N GLN A 155 28.44 5.96 18.98
CA GLN A 155 27.79 6.95 18.13
C GLN A 155 26.34 7.17 18.58
N ALA A 156 25.89 8.43 18.53
CA ALA A 156 24.51 8.78 18.83
C ALA A 156 23.55 8.20 17.79
N ILE A 157 22.38 7.76 18.25
CA ILE A 157 21.28 7.29 17.38
C ILE A 157 20.50 8.52 16.89
N SER A 158 20.39 8.64 15.57
CA SER A 158 19.54 9.63 14.92
C SER A 158 18.24 8.95 14.44
N ALA A 159 17.15 9.07 15.21
CA ALA A 159 15.88 8.50 14.81
C ALA A 159 15.28 9.29 13.64
N VAL A 160 14.72 8.58 12.66
CA VAL A 160 14.00 9.17 11.51
C VAL A 160 12.56 8.65 11.53
N ASN A 161 11.61 9.56 11.54
CA ASN A 161 10.18 9.27 11.57
C ASN A 161 9.45 9.89 10.38
N ARG A 162 8.14 9.75 10.31
CA ARG A 162 7.31 10.36 9.27
C ARG A 162 6.79 11.73 9.69
N SER A 163 6.84 12.69 8.76
CA SER A 163 6.32 14.05 8.93
C SER A 163 4.92 14.25 8.38
N ASP A 164 4.38 13.28 7.63
CA ASP A 164 3.05 13.26 7.03
C ASP A 164 2.10 12.28 7.73
N GLY A 165 0.81 12.34 7.44
CA GLY A 165 -0.15 11.34 7.89
C GLY A 165 0.09 10.01 7.18
N SER A 166 0.66 9.04 7.90
CA SER A 166 1.27 7.83 7.35
C SER A 166 0.65 6.55 7.89
N GLY A 167 0.20 5.66 7.00
CA GLY A 167 -0.21 4.32 7.38
C GLY A 167 0.97 3.45 7.82
N THR A 168 2.17 3.64 7.23
CA THR A 168 3.40 3.01 7.70
C THR A 168 3.70 3.38 9.16
N THR A 169 3.49 4.65 9.53
CA THR A 169 3.57 5.10 10.93
C THR A 169 2.51 4.43 11.80
N PHE A 170 1.26 4.31 11.30
CA PHE A 170 0.22 3.60 12.03
C PHE A 170 0.64 2.16 12.34
N LEU A 171 1.12 1.40 11.37
CA LEU A 171 1.56 0.02 11.57
C LEU A 171 2.72 -0.04 12.57
N PHE A 172 3.69 0.83 12.44
CA PHE A 172 4.84 0.91 13.34
C PHE A 172 4.42 1.24 14.78
N THR A 173 3.62 2.28 14.99
CA THR A 173 3.18 2.74 16.31
C THR A 173 2.15 1.79 16.95
N ASN A 174 1.29 1.14 16.17
CA ASN A 174 0.40 0.09 16.64
C ASN A 174 1.22 -1.11 17.16
N TYR A 175 2.25 -1.54 16.42
CA TYR A 175 3.15 -2.58 16.89
C TYR A 175 3.84 -2.18 18.20
N LEU A 176 4.43 -0.97 18.27
CA LEU A 176 5.10 -0.50 19.49
C LEU A 176 4.12 -0.40 20.67
N SER A 177 2.87 -0.03 20.45
CA SER A 177 1.82 -0.01 21.47
C SER A 177 1.45 -1.41 21.99
N LYS A 178 1.61 -2.45 21.17
CA LYS A 178 1.38 -3.84 21.58
C LYS A 178 2.52 -4.40 22.45
N VAL A 179 3.76 -3.98 22.19
CA VAL A 179 4.96 -4.57 22.81
C VAL A 179 5.59 -3.70 23.92
N SER A 180 5.16 -2.44 24.06
CA SER A 180 5.65 -1.50 25.10
C SER A 180 4.48 -0.76 25.76
N ALA A 181 4.25 -1.07 27.04
CA ALA A 181 3.21 -0.39 27.84
C ALA A 181 3.51 1.11 28.00
N GLU A 182 4.78 1.48 28.13
CA GLU A 182 5.20 2.89 28.22
C GLU A 182 4.96 3.62 26.92
N TRP A 183 5.31 3.03 25.76
CA TRP A 183 4.97 3.59 24.47
C TRP A 183 3.46 3.83 24.33
N LYS A 184 2.67 2.80 24.64
CA LYS A 184 1.21 2.85 24.58
C LYS A 184 0.62 4.01 25.40
N SER A 185 1.14 4.22 26.61
CA SER A 185 0.61 5.26 27.52
C SER A 185 1.11 6.66 27.21
N THR A 186 2.30 6.83 26.60
CA THR A 186 2.94 8.14 26.37
C THR A 186 2.73 8.66 24.96
N ILE A 187 2.84 7.79 23.95
CA ILE A 187 2.78 8.17 22.53
C ILE A 187 1.51 7.59 21.89
N GLY A 188 1.20 6.30 22.13
CA GLY A 188 0.09 5.60 21.52
C GLY A 188 0.34 5.25 20.05
N GLU A 189 -0.77 5.12 19.31
CA GLU A 189 -0.76 4.73 17.89
C GLU A 189 -1.54 5.71 17.02
N GLY A 190 -1.16 5.84 15.76
CA GLY A 190 -1.86 6.69 14.82
C GLY A 190 -1.10 6.90 13.52
N THR A 191 -1.76 7.49 12.54
CA THR A 191 -1.10 7.91 11.29
C THR A 191 -0.16 9.11 11.49
N ALA A 192 -0.34 9.84 12.58
CA ALA A 192 0.53 10.92 13.06
C ALA A 192 0.51 10.90 14.59
N VAL A 193 1.70 10.91 15.19
CA VAL A 193 1.88 10.90 16.64
C VAL A 193 2.86 12.01 17.05
N LYS A 194 2.87 12.36 18.35
CA LYS A 194 3.85 13.31 18.89
C LYS A 194 5.15 12.58 19.21
N TRP A 195 6.09 12.62 18.28
CA TRP A 195 7.40 11.99 18.46
C TRP A 195 8.21 12.64 19.60
N SER A 196 8.83 11.81 20.42
CA SER A 196 9.71 12.31 21.50
C SER A 196 11.07 12.76 20.98
N THR A 197 11.53 12.19 19.86
CA THR A 197 12.83 12.47 19.24
C THR A 197 12.79 12.21 17.74
N GLY A 198 13.82 12.66 17.04
CA GLY A 198 14.04 12.34 15.63
C GLY A 198 13.72 13.47 14.67
N VAL A 199 13.98 13.20 13.40
CA VAL A 199 13.69 14.10 12.27
C VAL A 199 12.63 13.49 11.36
N GLY A 200 11.77 14.33 10.79
CA GLY A 200 10.62 13.87 9.99
C GLY A 200 10.92 13.82 8.50
N GLY A 201 10.80 12.63 7.87
CA GLY A 201 10.82 12.43 6.43
C GLY A 201 9.40 12.35 5.84
N LYS A 202 9.15 13.00 4.71
CA LYS A 202 7.87 12.91 4.00
C LYS A 202 7.83 11.65 3.14
N GLY A 203 6.84 10.80 3.37
CA GLY A 203 6.68 9.52 2.67
C GLY A 203 7.74 8.47 3.09
N ASN A 204 7.61 7.24 2.60
CA ASN A 204 8.65 6.22 2.72
C ASN A 204 9.94 6.69 2.03
N GLU A 205 9.80 7.42 0.93
CA GLU A 205 10.89 8.02 0.15
C GLU A 205 11.74 8.98 1.00
N GLY A 206 11.09 9.86 1.74
CA GLY A 206 11.77 10.84 2.61
C GLY A 206 12.50 10.19 3.76
N VAL A 207 11.90 9.17 4.42
CA VAL A 207 12.57 8.40 5.47
C VAL A 207 13.76 7.64 4.89
N ALA A 208 13.59 6.93 3.78
CA ALA A 208 14.68 6.21 3.11
C ALA A 208 15.85 7.14 2.78
N ASN A 209 15.57 8.32 2.24
CA ASN A 209 16.58 9.31 1.88
C ASN A 209 17.34 9.85 3.10
N TYR A 210 16.64 10.15 4.21
CA TYR A 210 17.32 10.59 5.44
C TYR A 210 18.20 9.50 6.03
N VAL A 211 17.69 8.25 6.11
CA VAL A 211 18.50 7.14 6.63
C VAL A 211 19.74 6.90 5.76
N ALA A 212 19.62 6.97 4.44
CA ALA A 212 20.78 6.80 3.56
C ALA A 212 21.87 7.86 3.77
N ARG A 213 21.52 9.06 4.23
CA ARG A 213 22.46 10.22 4.34
C ARG A 213 22.95 10.49 5.75
N ILE A 214 22.21 10.10 6.78
CA ILE A 214 22.55 10.41 8.16
C ILE A 214 23.29 9.22 8.78
N ASP A 215 24.57 9.34 8.99
CA ASP A 215 25.37 8.35 9.70
C ASP A 215 24.80 8.13 11.12
N GLY A 216 24.67 6.89 11.56
CA GLY A 216 24.10 6.54 12.86
C GLY A 216 22.58 6.65 12.93
N SER A 217 21.89 6.77 11.81
CA SER A 217 20.43 6.85 11.81
C SER A 217 19.75 5.48 11.88
N ILE A 218 18.52 5.52 12.39
CA ILE A 218 17.52 4.44 12.32
C ILE A 218 16.19 5.03 11.87
N GLY A 219 15.52 4.36 10.93
CA GLY A 219 14.19 4.72 10.46
C GLY A 219 13.33 3.47 10.28
N TYR A 220 12.14 3.65 9.74
CA TYR A 220 11.24 2.56 9.35
C TYR A 220 10.60 2.88 8.00
N VAL A 221 10.60 1.92 7.11
CA VAL A 221 10.01 2.02 5.76
C VAL A 221 9.33 0.71 5.38
N GLU A 222 8.50 0.74 4.37
CA GLU A 222 8.05 -0.49 3.72
C GLU A 222 9.24 -1.16 3.01
N TYR A 223 9.27 -2.49 2.97
CA TYR A 223 10.45 -3.31 2.63
C TYR A 223 10.97 -3.08 1.20
N ALA A 224 10.09 -2.84 0.22
CA ALA A 224 10.54 -2.53 -1.15
C ALA A 224 11.41 -1.26 -1.19
N TYR A 225 11.13 -0.26 -0.34
CA TYR A 225 11.96 0.94 -0.24
C TYR A 225 13.33 0.64 0.34
N ALA A 226 13.43 -0.26 1.33
CA ALA A 226 14.71 -0.67 1.87
C ALA A 226 15.58 -1.33 0.78
N LYS A 227 14.99 -2.22 -0.02
CA LYS A 227 15.68 -2.90 -1.12
C LYS A 227 16.07 -1.97 -2.26
N GLN A 228 15.13 -1.15 -2.74
CA GLN A 228 15.37 -0.23 -3.87
C GLN A 228 16.44 0.81 -3.53
N ASN A 229 16.48 1.30 -2.28
CA ASN A 229 17.49 2.27 -1.82
C ASN A 229 18.73 1.61 -1.23
N LYS A 230 18.84 0.27 -1.26
CA LYS A 230 19.98 -0.51 -0.71
C LYS A 230 20.29 -0.16 0.75
N LEU A 231 19.25 0.09 1.55
CA LEU A 231 19.38 0.36 2.98
C LEU A 231 19.66 -0.93 3.74
N SER A 232 20.48 -0.84 4.78
CA SER A 232 20.59 -1.92 5.75
C SER A 232 19.33 -2.00 6.59
N TYR A 233 18.81 -3.21 6.78
CA TYR A 233 17.64 -3.49 7.60
C TYR A 233 17.98 -4.47 8.74
N ALA A 234 17.22 -4.39 9.85
CA ALA A 234 17.43 -5.22 11.02
C ALA A 234 16.65 -6.54 10.96
N GLN A 235 17.13 -7.56 11.65
CA GLN A 235 16.31 -8.68 12.12
C GLN A 235 15.46 -8.22 13.29
N MET A 236 14.28 -8.78 13.45
CA MET A 236 13.42 -8.51 14.59
C MET A 236 13.07 -9.78 15.36
N MET A 237 13.04 -9.66 16.68
CA MET A 237 12.44 -10.70 17.52
C MET A 237 10.92 -10.60 17.42
N ASN A 238 10.29 -11.70 17.02
CA ASN A 238 8.84 -11.77 16.87
C ASN A 238 8.15 -12.20 18.19
N LYS A 239 6.84 -12.26 18.16
CA LYS A 239 5.99 -12.63 19.32
C LYS A 239 6.34 -13.99 19.93
N ASP A 240 6.75 -14.95 19.10
CA ASP A 240 7.13 -16.30 19.52
C ASP A 240 8.62 -16.38 19.98
N GLY A 241 9.31 -15.25 20.13
CA GLY A 241 10.70 -15.17 20.56
C GLY A 241 11.73 -15.58 19.50
N GLN A 242 11.33 -15.68 18.22
CA GLN A 242 12.24 -16.02 17.14
C GLN A 242 12.79 -14.75 16.50
N LEU A 243 14.08 -14.77 16.16
CA LEU A 243 14.69 -13.74 15.30
C LEU A 243 14.34 -14.05 13.85
N VAL A 244 13.67 -13.11 13.21
CA VAL A 244 13.21 -13.22 11.82
C VAL A 244 13.79 -12.09 10.96
N VAL A 245 14.04 -12.40 9.69
CA VAL A 245 14.40 -11.42 8.66
C VAL A 245 13.15 -10.99 7.89
N PRO A 246 13.11 -9.78 7.33
CA PRO A 246 12.00 -9.41 6.47
C PRO A 246 12.08 -10.20 5.15
N SER A 247 10.97 -10.81 4.78
CA SER A 247 10.75 -11.47 3.49
C SER A 247 9.25 -11.59 3.22
N ASP A 248 8.87 -11.79 1.97
CA ASP A 248 7.48 -12.04 1.57
C ASP A 248 6.92 -13.27 2.29
N ASP A 249 7.69 -14.37 2.45
CA ASP A 249 7.28 -15.54 3.21
C ASP A 249 6.97 -15.23 4.67
N ASN A 250 7.76 -14.38 5.32
CA ASN A 250 7.54 -14.00 6.71
C ASN A 250 6.37 -13.00 6.86
N PHE A 251 6.06 -12.21 5.83
CA PHE A 251 4.84 -11.40 5.76
C PHE A 251 3.62 -12.29 5.52
N LYS A 252 3.70 -13.29 4.64
CA LYS A 252 2.64 -14.31 4.44
C LYS A 252 2.34 -15.07 5.74
N ALA A 253 3.39 -15.47 6.47
CA ALA A 253 3.24 -16.16 7.76
C ALA A 253 2.45 -15.31 8.78
N ALA A 254 2.71 -14.01 8.87
CA ALA A 254 1.98 -13.10 9.74
C ALA A 254 0.51 -12.92 9.31
N ALA A 255 0.21 -13.05 8.04
CA ALA A 255 -1.14 -12.91 7.49
C ALA A 255 -1.94 -14.23 7.48
N ALA A 256 -1.32 -15.37 7.76
CA ALA A 256 -1.93 -16.70 7.59
C ALA A 256 -3.20 -16.92 8.46
N GLY A 257 -3.29 -16.30 9.64
CA GLY A 257 -4.43 -16.38 10.55
C GLY A 257 -5.45 -15.25 10.40
N ALA A 258 -5.33 -14.39 9.39
CA ALA A 258 -6.17 -13.21 9.24
C ALA A 258 -7.61 -13.57 8.84
N ASP A 259 -8.58 -13.18 9.67
CA ASP A 259 -10.01 -13.27 9.34
C ASP A 259 -10.52 -11.95 8.75
N TRP A 260 -10.44 -11.86 7.44
CA TRP A 260 -10.84 -10.65 6.70
C TRP A 260 -12.34 -10.39 6.70
N ASN A 261 -13.16 -11.38 7.08
CA ASN A 261 -14.62 -11.21 7.07
C ASN A 261 -15.17 -10.73 8.43
N SER A 262 -14.39 -10.86 9.50
CA SER A 262 -14.82 -10.52 10.86
C SER A 262 -14.79 -9.02 11.19
N VAL A 263 -14.07 -8.22 10.38
CA VAL A 263 -13.84 -6.80 10.66
C VAL A 263 -14.50 -5.93 9.60
N PRO A 264 -15.22 -4.86 9.98
CA PRO A 264 -15.81 -3.91 9.04
C PRO A 264 -14.77 -3.40 8.02
N GLY A 265 -15.15 -3.37 6.74
CA GLY A 265 -14.26 -2.96 5.66
C GLY A 265 -13.03 -3.84 5.50
N MET A 266 -13.07 -5.10 5.98
CA MET A 266 -11.92 -5.99 5.96
C MET A 266 -10.65 -5.38 6.61
N GLY A 267 -10.83 -4.50 7.60
CA GLY A 267 -9.77 -3.67 8.19
C GLY A 267 -8.87 -4.41 9.18
N VAL A 268 -8.34 -5.57 8.80
CA VAL A 268 -7.48 -6.40 9.65
C VAL A 268 -6.11 -5.75 9.85
N VAL A 269 -5.65 -5.70 11.12
CA VAL A 269 -4.32 -5.22 11.48
C VAL A 269 -3.42 -6.41 11.79
N LEU A 270 -2.35 -6.57 11.01
CA LEU A 270 -1.49 -7.76 11.00
C LEU A 270 -0.20 -7.62 11.85
N THR A 271 -0.10 -6.58 12.67
CA THR A 271 1.07 -6.38 13.55
C THR A 271 1.05 -7.34 14.73
N ASP A 272 2.22 -7.81 15.13
CA ASP A 272 2.44 -8.70 16.31
C ASP A 272 1.62 -10.00 16.26
N GLN A 273 1.55 -10.63 15.08
CA GLN A 273 0.87 -11.89 14.92
C GLN A 273 1.71 -13.06 15.45
N PRO A 274 1.07 -14.12 16.00
CA PRO A 274 1.78 -15.33 16.42
C PRO A 274 2.34 -16.08 15.20
N GLY A 275 3.31 -16.95 15.46
CA GLY A 275 3.93 -17.80 14.45
C GLY A 275 5.45 -17.60 14.39
N LYS A 276 6.18 -18.73 14.39
CA LYS A 276 7.66 -18.73 14.44
C LYS A 276 8.32 -17.95 13.32
N ALA A 277 7.67 -17.87 12.16
CA ALA A 277 8.16 -17.14 10.99
C ALA A 277 7.50 -15.76 10.79
N SER A 278 6.52 -15.38 11.62
CA SER A 278 5.75 -14.14 11.43
C SER A 278 6.62 -12.90 11.59
N TRP A 279 6.64 -12.03 10.56
CA TRP A 279 7.27 -10.72 10.66
C TRP A 279 6.43 -9.80 11.56
N PRO A 280 7.02 -9.14 12.57
CA PRO A 280 6.25 -8.42 13.59
C PRO A 280 5.44 -7.23 13.10
N ILE A 281 5.91 -6.54 12.04
CA ILE A 281 5.28 -5.31 11.56
C ILE A 281 4.77 -5.52 10.13
N THR A 282 3.87 -6.50 9.99
CA THR A 282 3.16 -6.77 8.74
C THR A 282 1.88 -5.94 8.67
N GLY A 283 1.50 -5.51 7.48
CA GLY A 283 0.28 -4.77 7.25
C GLY A 283 -0.27 -4.93 5.85
N ALA A 284 -1.50 -4.49 5.66
CA ALA A 284 -2.15 -4.37 4.36
C ALA A 284 -2.34 -2.90 4.00
N SER A 285 -2.34 -2.61 2.71
CA SER A 285 -2.80 -1.35 2.18
C SER A 285 -4.22 -1.50 1.66
N PHE A 286 -5.09 -0.59 2.05
CA PHE A 286 -6.51 -0.62 1.75
C PHE A 286 -6.87 0.44 0.73
N ILE A 287 -7.81 0.12 -0.15
CA ILE A 287 -8.44 1.04 -1.09
C ILE A 287 -9.75 1.54 -0.49
N LEU A 288 -9.96 2.83 -0.61
CA LEU A 288 -11.18 3.53 -0.22
C LEU A 288 -11.89 4.02 -1.48
N ILE A 289 -13.15 3.68 -1.65
CA ILE A 289 -13.96 4.09 -2.81
C ILE A 289 -15.39 4.40 -2.36
N HIS A 290 -16.05 5.36 -3.01
CA HIS A 290 -17.43 5.70 -2.68
C HIS A 290 -18.40 4.58 -3.05
N LYS A 291 -19.37 4.30 -2.16
CA LYS A 291 -20.47 3.35 -2.40
C LYS A 291 -21.33 3.80 -3.59
N ARG A 292 -21.62 5.10 -3.67
CA ARG A 292 -22.37 5.70 -4.77
C ARG A 292 -21.42 6.47 -5.68
N GLN A 293 -21.34 6.04 -6.91
CA GLN A 293 -20.43 6.62 -7.90
C GLN A 293 -21.11 7.75 -8.68
N GLU A 294 -20.58 8.97 -8.54
CA GLU A 294 -21.02 10.14 -9.32
C GLU A 294 -20.50 10.07 -10.76
N LYS A 295 -19.35 9.41 -10.94
CA LYS A 295 -18.72 9.12 -12.24
C LYS A 295 -18.63 7.60 -12.40
N PRO A 296 -19.71 6.91 -12.81
CA PRO A 296 -19.75 5.44 -12.83
C PRO A 296 -18.66 4.79 -13.68
N GLU A 297 -18.27 5.41 -14.80
CA GLU A 297 -17.20 4.88 -15.67
C GLU A 297 -15.83 4.93 -15.00
N ASN A 298 -15.50 6.00 -14.25
CA ASN A 298 -14.27 6.06 -13.44
C ASN A 298 -14.28 5.00 -12.34
N GLY A 299 -15.39 4.90 -11.58
CA GLY A 299 -15.53 3.89 -10.54
C GLY A 299 -15.39 2.46 -11.10
N LYS A 300 -16.02 2.17 -12.23
CA LYS A 300 -15.89 0.90 -12.93
C LYS A 300 -14.44 0.61 -13.35
N GLU A 301 -13.75 1.63 -13.85
CA GLU A 301 -12.35 1.49 -14.26
C GLU A 301 -11.42 1.27 -13.06
N VAL A 302 -11.67 1.90 -11.90
CA VAL A 302 -10.97 1.60 -10.64
C VAL A 302 -11.13 0.11 -10.27
N LEU A 303 -12.36 -0.43 -10.33
CA LEU A 303 -12.60 -1.84 -10.03
C LEU A 303 -11.93 -2.77 -11.03
N ARG A 304 -11.92 -2.41 -12.32
CA ARG A 304 -11.23 -3.16 -13.38
C ARG A 304 -9.72 -3.18 -13.15
N PHE A 305 -9.14 -2.05 -12.75
CA PHE A 305 -7.72 -1.96 -12.44
C PHE A 305 -7.32 -2.91 -11.30
N PHE A 306 -8.04 -2.90 -10.18
CA PHE A 306 -7.74 -3.79 -9.06
C PHE A 306 -8.07 -5.25 -9.36
N ASP A 307 -9.15 -5.55 -10.08
CA ASP A 307 -9.47 -6.90 -10.53
C ASP A 307 -8.39 -7.47 -11.47
N TRP A 308 -7.91 -6.65 -12.40
CA TRP A 308 -6.79 -7.00 -13.26
C TRP A 308 -5.51 -7.24 -12.46
N SER A 309 -5.23 -6.37 -11.49
CA SER A 309 -4.05 -6.47 -10.62
C SER A 309 -4.07 -7.74 -9.78
N PHE A 310 -5.21 -8.14 -9.24
CA PHE A 310 -5.36 -9.41 -8.53
C PHE A 310 -5.13 -10.62 -9.44
N LYS A 311 -5.56 -10.58 -10.69
CA LYS A 311 -5.43 -11.68 -11.65
C LYS A 311 -4.04 -11.79 -12.28
N ASN A 312 -3.37 -10.66 -12.52
CA ASN A 312 -2.16 -10.60 -13.35
C ASN A 312 -0.95 -10.04 -12.60
N GLY A 313 -1.17 -9.45 -11.43
CA GLY A 313 -0.18 -8.68 -10.70
C GLY A 313 0.64 -9.44 -9.66
N ALA A 314 0.32 -10.71 -9.39
CA ALA A 314 0.94 -11.47 -8.30
C ALA A 314 2.46 -11.57 -8.44
N LYS A 315 2.95 -12.00 -9.62
CA LYS A 315 4.41 -12.06 -9.85
C LYS A 315 5.11 -10.71 -9.72
N MET A 316 4.45 -9.62 -10.13
CA MET A 316 5.00 -8.26 -9.96
C MET A 316 5.09 -7.86 -8.49
N ALA A 317 4.16 -8.34 -7.67
CA ALA A 317 4.19 -8.14 -6.23
C ALA A 317 5.32 -8.95 -5.58
N ASP A 318 5.42 -10.25 -5.89
CA ASP A 318 6.49 -11.12 -5.40
C ASP A 318 7.90 -10.58 -5.77
N ASP A 319 8.07 -10.07 -7.00
CA ASP A 319 9.35 -9.46 -7.44
C ASP A 319 9.78 -8.23 -6.58
N LEU A 320 8.84 -7.64 -5.86
CA LEU A 320 9.06 -6.49 -4.96
C LEU A 320 8.89 -6.86 -3.48
N ASP A 321 8.79 -8.16 -3.17
CA ASP A 321 8.54 -8.71 -1.83
C ASP A 321 7.22 -8.22 -1.17
N TYR A 322 6.23 -7.86 -1.97
CA TYR A 322 4.85 -7.71 -1.51
C TYR A 322 4.15 -9.05 -1.52
N VAL A 323 3.10 -9.16 -0.71
CA VAL A 323 2.25 -10.34 -0.63
C VAL A 323 0.91 -10.05 -1.29
N PRO A 324 0.58 -10.75 -2.42
CA PRO A 324 -0.72 -10.65 -3.05
C PRO A 324 -1.86 -11.08 -2.13
N MET A 325 -3.05 -10.55 -2.37
CA MET A 325 -4.24 -11.00 -1.64
C MET A 325 -4.59 -12.44 -2.02
N PRO A 326 -4.88 -13.33 -1.04
CA PRO A 326 -5.30 -14.71 -1.33
C PRO A 326 -6.63 -14.77 -2.11
N ASP A 327 -6.78 -15.76 -2.99
CA ASP A 327 -7.99 -15.94 -3.80
C ASP A 327 -9.32 -15.89 -3.03
N PRO A 328 -9.46 -16.51 -1.83
CA PRO A 328 -10.69 -16.39 -1.06
C PRO A 328 -11.02 -14.95 -0.65
N VAL A 329 -9.99 -14.15 -0.35
CA VAL A 329 -10.15 -12.74 0.02
C VAL A 329 -10.51 -11.92 -1.23
N VAL A 330 -9.90 -12.18 -2.38
CA VAL A 330 -10.26 -11.55 -3.65
C VAL A 330 -11.73 -11.80 -3.99
N LYS A 331 -12.23 -13.03 -3.83
CA LYS A 331 -13.65 -13.35 -4.04
C LYS A 331 -14.57 -12.58 -3.09
N LEU A 332 -14.17 -12.44 -1.82
CA LEU A 332 -14.90 -11.63 -0.83
C LEU A 332 -14.95 -10.17 -1.27
N ILE A 333 -13.83 -9.59 -1.69
CA ILE A 333 -13.72 -8.23 -2.21
C ILE A 333 -14.67 -8.02 -3.40
N GLN A 334 -14.64 -8.91 -4.38
CA GLN A 334 -15.52 -8.86 -5.57
C GLN A 334 -17.01 -8.94 -5.20
N SER A 335 -17.37 -9.74 -4.19
CA SER A 335 -18.73 -9.81 -3.67
C SER A 335 -19.17 -8.48 -3.04
N VAL A 336 -18.29 -7.83 -2.28
CA VAL A 336 -18.53 -6.50 -1.70
C VAL A 336 -18.70 -5.46 -2.81
N TRP A 337 -17.85 -5.47 -3.83
CA TRP A 337 -18.01 -4.54 -4.97
C TRP A 337 -19.37 -4.67 -5.63
N LYS A 338 -19.75 -5.91 -5.97
CA LYS A 338 -21.03 -6.20 -6.62
C LYS A 338 -22.24 -5.75 -5.80
N SER A 339 -22.20 -5.93 -4.49
CA SER A 339 -23.32 -5.61 -3.61
C SER A 339 -23.40 -4.14 -3.20
N GLN A 340 -22.25 -3.47 -3.02
CA GLN A 340 -22.19 -2.17 -2.36
C GLN A 340 -21.81 -1.00 -3.27
N ILE A 341 -21.14 -1.20 -4.43
CA ILE A 341 -20.75 -0.11 -5.31
C ILE A 341 -21.75 0.05 -6.44
N LYS A 342 -22.41 1.19 -6.47
CA LYS A 342 -23.57 1.44 -7.35
C LYS A 342 -23.49 2.80 -8.02
N ASP A 343 -24.12 2.93 -9.16
CA ASP A 343 -24.37 4.21 -9.83
C ASP A 343 -25.49 5.00 -9.13
N ALA A 344 -25.85 6.15 -9.68
CA ALA A 344 -26.90 7.00 -9.18
C ALA A 344 -28.31 6.35 -9.20
N SER A 345 -28.54 5.37 -10.09
CA SER A 345 -29.79 4.62 -10.20
C SER A 345 -29.91 3.47 -9.21
N GLY A 346 -28.82 3.15 -8.48
CA GLY A 346 -28.73 2.00 -7.58
C GLY A 346 -28.32 0.70 -8.25
N LYS A 347 -27.96 0.73 -9.54
CA LYS A 347 -27.42 -0.44 -10.27
C LYS A 347 -25.95 -0.65 -9.94
N SER A 348 -25.55 -1.91 -9.72
CA SER A 348 -24.13 -2.25 -9.55
C SER A 348 -23.32 -1.85 -10.78
N ILE A 349 -22.12 -1.32 -10.55
CA ILE A 349 -21.18 -0.97 -11.63
C ILE A 349 -20.10 -2.06 -11.87
N TYR A 350 -20.07 -3.10 -11.03
CA TYR A 350 -19.17 -4.25 -11.14
C TYR A 350 -19.87 -5.48 -11.68
#